data_4ad01a4696a662b438acf971d532a0e0
#
_entry.id   4ad01a4696a662b438acf971d532a0e0
#
_cell.length_a   1.000
_cell.length_b   1.000
_cell.length_c   1.000
_cell.angle_alpha   90.00
_cell.angle_beta   90.00
_cell.angle_gamma   90.00
#
_symmetry.space_group_name_H-M   'P 1'
#
loop_
_entity.id
_entity.type
_entity.pdbx_description
1 polymer ?
#
loop_
_entity_poly.entity_id
_entity_poly.type
_entity_poly.pdbx_seq_one_letter_code
_entity_poly.pdbx_strand_id
1 'polypeptide(L)'
;MTSDRSSIDERHEECEELMLKKAVWFLSLSLVLSASALRAQDQNQDSDEIKDTLARAKAKGVLTACADPYSWPYSQQNGTPPGFDIEIFQQIVKLGGMRAEVYWADTGTRGGLGRAFRNSIFAKRCDVFLGLSDNGEDDALPDKLTYTRPYLSLGYVLVVQGKAANLKTLDELKQNNIKIGVSMTTPMDDYLFTNNIPRELYLGNRRIMEGMAKGEVDASMVWATAVAVAKQEFPDAKFHMVDGYVPRPDQRFNSRFAVRKEDKSLLDFVNQSIDQLLSSGKIKQILESYGVPFYPPVS
;
A
#
# COMPACT_ATOMS: atom_id res chain seq x y z
N MET A 1 -60.19 27.13 59.55
CA MET A 1 -58.97 26.25 59.43
C MET A 1 -59.33 24.98 58.69
N THR A 2 -59.67 25.08 57.41
CA THR A 2 -59.95 23.94 56.52
C THR A 2 -59.69 24.30 55.05
N SER A 3 -58.45 24.74 54.73
CA SER A 3 -58.11 25.08 53.36
C SER A 3 -56.72 24.64 52.86
N ASP A 4 -56.04 23.73 53.61
CA ASP A 4 -54.65 23.43 53.34
C ASP A 4 -54.33 21.96 53.01
N ARG A 5 -55.37 21.09 52.96
CA ARG A 5 -55.18 19.67 52.67
C ARG A 5 -55.37 19.26 51.20
N SER A 6 -56.14 20.01 50.42
CA SER A 6 -56.39 19.65 49.01
C SER A 6 -55.23 19.96 48.06
N SER A 7 -54.39 20.93 48.39
CA SER A 7 -53.26 21.35 47.52
C SER A 7 -52.04 20.48 47.68
N ILE A 8 -51.97 19.62 48.68
CA ILE A 8 -50.87 18.70 48.91
C ILE A 8 -51.12 17.37 48.19
N ASP A 9 -52.36 16.90 48.12
CA ASP A 9 -52.73 15.67 47.40
C ASP A 9 -52.60 15.81 45.91
N GLU A 10 -53.02 16.93 45.30
CA GLU A 10 -52.89 17.16 43.86
C GLU A 10 -51.45 17.23 43.42
N ARG A 11 -50.53 17.73 44.22
CA ARG A 11 -49.07 17.75 43.91
C ARG A 11 -48.41 16.41 44.04
N HIS A 12 -48.92 15.52 44.89
CA HIS A 12 -48.42 14.16 45.00
C HIS A 12 -48.81 13.27 43.84
N GLU A 13 -50.03 13.40 43.28
CA GLU A 13 -50.49 12.65 42.13
C GLU A 13 -49.75 13.11 40.84
N GLU A 14 -49.55 14.42 40.62
CA GLU A 14 -48.75 14.91 39.49
C GLU A 14 -47.30 14.46 39.52
N CYS A 15 -46.70 14.33 40.71
CA CYS A 15 -45.31 13.88 40.85
C CYS A 15 -45.15 12.38 40.59
N GLU A 16 -46.13 11.54 40.99
CA GLU A 16 -46.13 10.11 40.69
C GLU A 16 -46.35 9.84 39.18
N GLU A 17 -47.27 10.57 38.52
CA GLU A 17 -47.51 10.40 37.10
C GLU A 17 -46.27 10.82 36.26
N LEU A 18 -45.55 11.86 36.67
CA LEU A 18 -44.34 12.32 36.00
C LEU A 18 -43.18 11.36 36.18
N MET A 19 -43.08 10.71 37.35
CA MET A 19 -42.09 9.68 37.65
C MET A 19 -42.36 8.40 36.87
N LEU A 20 -43.62 7.99 36.73
CA LEU A 20 -44.01 6.82 35.96
C LEU A 20 -43.74 7.01 34.46
N LYS A 21 -44.06 8.18 33.89
CA LYS A 21 -43.80 8.52 32.51
C LYS A 21 -42.29 8.54 32.21
N LYS A 22 -41.44 9.05 33.09
CA LYS A 22 -39.98 9.01 32.97
C LYS A 22 -39.42 7.58 33.08
N ALA A 23 -39.93 6.76 33.97
CA ALA A 23 -39.51 5.37 34.12
C ALA A 23 -39.81 4.52 32.87
N VAL A 24 -40.99 4.71 32.24
CA VAL A 24 -41.37 4.04 30.99
C VAL A 24 -40.52 4.50 29.85
N TRP A 25 -40.11 5.78 29.80
CA TRP A 25 -39.26 6.33 28.74
C TRP A 25 -37.81 5.79 28.85
N PHE A 26 -37.27 5.63 30.05
CA PHE A 26 -35.95 5.03 30.26
C PHE A 26 -35.93 3.53 29.99
N LEU A 27 -36.99 2.79 30.27
CA LEU A 27 -37.11 1.37 29.96
C LEU A 27 -37.23 1.11 28.42
N SER A 28 -37.92 1.96 27.68
CA SER A 28 -38.02 1.84 26.22
C SER A 28 -36.68 2.18 25.51
N LEU A 29 -35.93 3.14 26.04
CA LEU A 29 -34.63 3.51 25.47
C LEU A 29 -33.54 2.45 25.69
N SER A 30 -33.57 1.78 26.88
CA SER A 30 -32.64 0.68 27.18
C SER A 30 -32.95 -0.60 26.37
N LEU A 31 -34.22 -0.87 26.03
CA LEU A 31 -34.56 -2.02 25.17
C LEU A 31 -34.13 -1.82 23.71
N VAL A 32 -34.15 -0.60 23.17
CA VAL A 32 -33.70 -0.31 21.80
C VAL A 32 -32.18 -0.41 21.69
N LEU A 33 -31.42 0.03 22.69
CA LEU A 33 -29.97 -0.07 22.75
C LEU A 33 -29.49 -1.54 22.90
N SER A 34 -30.18 -2.36 23.66
CA SER A 34 -29.85 -3.78 23.79
C SER A 34 -30.18 -4.59 22.56
N ALA A 35 -31.24 -4.28 21.81
CA ALA A 35 -31.56 -4.93 20.55
C ALA A 35 -30.57 -4.59 19.42
N SER A 36 -30.00 -3.38 19.42
CA SER A 36 -28.97 -2.98 18.48
C SER A 36 -27.63 -3.67 18.76
N ALA A 37 -27.25 -3.83 20.02
CA ALA A 37 -26.03 -4.54 20.43
C ALA A 37 -26.12 -6.05 20.15
N LEU A 38 -27.27 -6.67 20.38
CA LEU A 38 -27.52 -8.08 20.05
C LEU A 38 -27.48 -8.34 18.55
N ARG A 39 -28.02 -7.45 17.72
CA ARG A 39 -27.93 -7.55 16.24
C ARG A 39 -26.52 -7.39 15.72
N ALA A 40 -25.72 -6.52 16.30
CA ALA A 40 -24.31 -6.35 15.90
C ALA A 40 -23.45 -7.55 16.31
N GLN A 41 -23.74 -8.22 17.42
CA GLN A 41 -23.09 -9.46 17.84
C GLN A 41 -23.47 -10.65 16.95
N ASP A 42 -24.73 -10.77 16.56
CA ASP A 42 -25.24 -11.85 15.73
C ASP A 42 -24.67 -11.76 14.29
N GLN A 43 -24.57 -10.54 13.72
CA GLN A 43 -23.93 -10.32 12.43
C GLN A 43 -22.44 -10.63 12.43
N ASN A 44 -21.73 -10.42 13.54
CA ASN A 44 -20.30 -10.72 13.65
C ASN A 44 -20.05 -12.23 13.82
N GLN A 45 -20.94 -12.96 14.48
CA GLN A 45 -20.83 -14.40 14.69
C GLN A 45 -21.12 -15.17 13.41
N ASP A 46 -22.14 -14.76 12.64
CA ASP A 46 -22.52 -15.37 11.36
C ASP A 46 -21.41 -15.18 10.28
N SER A 47 -20.67 -14.07 10.32
CA SER A 47 -19.58 -13.81 9.37
C SER A 47 -18.34 -14.69 9.58
N ASP A 48 -18.11 -15.22 10.77
CA ASP A 48 -16.95 -16.08 11.07
C ASP A 48 -17.19 -17.56 10.66
N GLU A 49 -18.43 -17.98 10.45
CA GLU A 49 -18.79 -19.27 9.91
C GLU A 49 -18.63 -19.36 8.38
N ILE A 50 -18.57 -18.21 7.67
CA ILE A 50 -18.40 -18.16 6.23
C ILE A 50 -16.96 -18.58 5.87
N LYS A 51 -16.80 -19.74 5.23
CA LYS A 51 -15.48 -20.28 4.83
C LYS A 51 -14.82 -19.49 3.72
N ASP A 52 -15.59 -18.90 2.81
CA ASP A 52 -15.08 -18.09 1.70
C ASP A 52 -14.63 -16.72 2.19
N THR A 53 -13.35 -16.38 1.97
CA THR A 53 -12.73 -15.15 2.48
C THR A 53 -13.38 -13.89 1.91
N LEU A 54 -13.71 -13.87 0.61
CA LEU A 54 -14.35 -12.72 -0.02
C LEU A 54 -15.78 -12.51 0.51
N ALA A 55 -16.54 -13.61 0.63
CA ALA A 55 -17.89 -13.55 1.17
C ALA A 55 -17.90 -13.05 2.62
N ARG A 56 -16.95 -13.53 3.45
CA ARG A 56 -16.76 -13.05 4.83
C ARG A 56 -16.39 -11.55 4.86
N ALA A 57 -15.46 -11.12 4.00
CA ALA A 57 -15.06 -9.71 3.92
C ALA A 57 -16.24 -8.82 3.51
N LYS A 58 -17.06 -9.25 2.53
CA LYS A 58 -18.28 -8.54 2.12
C LYS A 58 -19.31 -8.49 3.24
N ALA A 59 -19.54 -9.57 3.98
CA ALA A 59 -20.48 -9.60 5.11
C ALA A 59 -20.04 -8.65 6.24
N LYS A 60 -18.72 -8.58 6.52
CA LYS A 60 -18.13 -7.63 7.49
C LYS A 60 -18.02 -6.20 6.94
N GLY A 61 -18.13 -5.99 5.64
CA GLY A 61 -17.87 -4.71 4.99
C GLY A 61 -16.40 -4.27 5.02
N VAL A 62 -15.46 -5.22 5.26
CA VAL A 62 -14.02 -4.93 5.45
C VAL A 62 -13.17 -5.98 4.77
N LEU A 63 -12.15 -5.52 4.02
CA LEU A 63 -11.06 -6.37 3.54
C LEU A 63 -9.74 -5.85 4.11
N THR A 64 -8.91 -6.73 4.67
CA THR A 64 -7.69 -6.36 5.38
C THR A 64 -6.45 -6.72 4.54
N ALA A 65 -5.57 -5.74 4.32
CA ALA A 65 -4.25 -5.98 3.74
C ALA A 65 -3.16 -6.10 4.81
N CYS A 66 -2.10 -6.85 4.49
CA CYS A 66 -0.81 -6.76 5.17
C CYS A 66 0.14 -5.91 4.33
N ALA A 67 0.81 -4.95 4.96
CA ALA A 67 1.80 -4.08 4.33
C ALA A 67 2.96 -3.79 5.27
N ASP A 68 4.13 -3.48 4.71
CA ASP A 68 5.29 -3.05 5.50
C ASP A 68 5.08 -1.62 6.04
N PRO A 69 5.35 -1.36 7.34
CA PRO A 69 5.18 -0.03 7.92
C PRO A 69 6.23 1.00 7.46
N TYR A 70 7.35 0.57 6.84
CA TYR A 70 8.51 1.42 6.54
C TYR A 70 8.96 1.37 5.08
N SER A 71 8.11 0.94 4.16
CA SER A 71 8.44 0.73 2.75
C SER A 71 7.96 1.87 1.84
N TRP A 72 8.20 3.14 2.24
CA TRP A 72 7.90 4.27 1.37
C TRP A 72 8.62 4.17 0.02
N PRO A 73 8.00 4.47 -1.12
CA PRO A 73 6.63 5.00 -1.33
C PRO A 73 5.55 3.92 -1.53
N TYR A 74 5.85 2.64 -1.32
CA TYR A 74 4.88 1.54 -1.43
C TYR A 74 3.86 1.60 -0.30
N SER A 75 4.33 1.63 0.94
CA SER A 75 3.50 1.68 2.14
C SER A 75 4.22 2.37 3.30
N GLN A 76 3.47 3.06 4.13
CA GLN A 76 3.99 3.73 5.32
C GLN A 76 2.92 3.82 6.40
N GLN A 77 3.25 3.33 7.61
CA GLN A 77 2.40 3.50 8.77
C GLN A 77 2.43 4.96 9.23
N ASN A 78 1.25 5.52 9.52
CA ASN A 78 1.09 6.93 9.94
C ASN A 78 1.56 7.98 8.91
N GLY A 79 1.80 7.58 7.65
CA GLY A 79 2.15 8.49 6.56
C GLY A 79 0.91 9.13 5.91
N THR A 80 1.09 10.37 5.44
CA THR A 80 0.13 11.06 4.59
C THR A 80 0.87 11.67 3.41
N PRO A 81 0.72 11.10 2.22
CA PRO A 81 -0.09 9.94 1.84
C PRO A 81 0.47 8.60 2.35
N PRO A 82 -0.34 7.53 2.42
CA PRO A 82 0.03 6.28 3.11
C PRO A 82 0.95 5.34 2.30
N GLY A 83 1.15 5.61 1.03
CA GLY A 83 1.86 4.80 0.05
C GLY A 83 0.97 4.30 -1.08
N PHE A 84 1.54 4.17 -2.28
CA PHE A 84 0.76 3.88 -3.49
C PHE A 84 0.11 2.49 -3.47
N ASP A 85 0.72 1.48 -2.86
CA ASP A 85 0.11 0.15 -2.72
C ASP A 85 -1.12 0.18 -1.82
N ILE A 86 -1.07 0.97 -0.74
CA ILE A 86 -2.22 1.19 0.14
C ILE A 86 -3.35 1.86 -0.63
N GLU A 87 -3.06 2.90 -1.42
CA GLU A 87 -4.08 3.59 -2.20
C GLU A 87 -4.66 2.70 -3.32
N ILE A 88 -3.84 1.91 -4.02
CA ILE A 88 -4.32 0.94 -5.00
C ILE A 88 -5.24 -0.08 -4.33
N PHE A 89 -4.84 -0.63 -3.19
CA PHE A 89 -5.67 -1.57 -2.42
C PHE A 89 -6.99 -0.93 -1.98
N GLN A 90 -6.99 0.32 -1.51
CA GLN A 90 -8.20 1.06 -1.16
C GLN A 90 -9.17 1.19 -2.36
N GLN A 91 -8.64 1.43 -3.58
CA GLN A 91 -9.49 1.45 -4.78
C GLN A 91 -10.08 0.07 -5.10
N ILE A 92 -9.28 -1.02 -5.00
CA ILE A 92 -9.77 -2.39 -5.16
C ILE A 92 -10.93 -2.67 -4.21
N VAL A 93 -10.73 -2.40 -2.93
CA VAL A 93 -11.72 -2.66 -1.87
C VAL A 93 -13.00 -1.85 -2.08
N LYS A 94 -12.86 -0.60 -2.54
CA LYS A 94 -14.00 0.27 -2.88
C LYS A 94 -14.84 -0.30 -4.02
N LEU A 95 -14.25 -0.94 -5.02
CA LEU A 95 -14.98 -1.61 -6.10
C LEU A 95 -15.86 -2.75 -5.58
N GLY A 96 -15.49 -3.37 -4.46
CA GLY A 96 -16.30 -4.39 -3.77
C GLY A 96 -17.31 -3.84 -2.77
N GLY A 97 -17.44 -2.52 -2.62
CA GLY A 97 -18.32 -1.89 -1.63
C GLY A 97 -17.87 -2.07 -0.18
N MET A 98 -16.60 -2.35 0.04
CA MET A 98 -16.01 -2.60 1.36
C MET A 98 -15.12 -1.43 1.80
N ARG A 99 -14.68 -1.45 3.06
CA ARG A 99 -13.66 -0.59 3.65
C ARG A 99 -12.33 -1.33 3.75
N ALA A 100 -11.23 -0.64 3.43
CA ALA A 100 -9.88 -1.19 3.56
C ALA A 100 -9.37 -1.02 5.00
N GLU A 101 -8.75 -2.07 5.52
CA GLU A 101 -7.94 -2.04 6.74
C GLU A 101 -6.52 -2.54 6.44
N VAL A 102 -5.55 -2.12 7.25
CA VAL A 102 -4.15 -2.52 7.09
C VAL A 102 -3.63 -3.11 8.38
N TYR A 103 -3.13 -4.34 8.30
CA TYR A 103 -2.32 -4.97 9.33
C TYR A 103 -0.83 -4.76 8.97
N TRP A 104 -0.08 -4.12 9.84
CA TRP A 104 1.31 -3.81 9.60
C TRP A 104 2.22 -5.01 9.88
N ALA A 105 2.96 -5.43 8.86
CA ALA A 105 3.82 -6.60 8.86
C ALA A 105 5.24 -6.18 8.43
N ASP A 106 6.09 -5.87 9.40
CA ASP A 106 7.47 -5.43 9.17
C ASP A 106 8.28 -6.54 8.48
N THR A 107 8.75 -6.25 7.27
CA THR A 107 9.55 -7.14 6.43
C THR A 107 11.06 -6.92 6.59
N GLY A 108 11.47 -5.81 7.22
CA GLY A 108 12.87 -5.44 7.46
C GLY A 108 13.49 -6.11 8.68
N THR A 109 12.71 -6.80 9.52
CA THR A 109 13.22 -7.48 10.71
C THR A 109 13.90 -8.81 10.38
N ARG A 110 14.70 -9.33 11.35
CA ARG A 110 15.37 -10.65 11.19
C ARG A 110 14.36 -11.74 10.83
N GLY A 111 14.55 -12.38 9.69
CA GLY A 111 13.66 -13.40 9.13
C GLY A 111 12.80 -12.89 7.97
N GLY A 112 12.90 -11.60 7.62
CA GLY A 112 12.40 -11.02 6.39
C GLY A 112 10.93 -11.35 6.07
N LEU A 113 10.62 -11.43 4.78
CA LEU A 113 9.31 -11.79 4.25
C LEU A 113 8.74 -13.10 4.82
N GLY A 114 9.58 -14.13 5.00
CA GLY A 114 9.13 -15.42 5.54
C GLY A 114 8.55 -15.30 6.96
N ARG A 115 9.15 -14.45 7.82
CA ARG A 115 8.61 -14.16 9.15
C ARG A 115 7.34 -13.30 9.06
N ALA A 116 7.36 -12.28 8.20
CA ALA A 116 6.21 -11.43 7.98
C ALA A 116 4.98 -12.26 7.55
N PHE A 117 5.12 -13.17 6.57
CA PHE A 117 4.04 -14.07 6.14
C PHE A 117 3.50 -14.95 7.28
N ARG A 118 4.40 -15.59 8.05
CA ARG A 118 3.97 -16.46 9.18
C ARG A 118 3.15 -15.71 10.22
N ASN A 119 3.55 -14.48 10.53
CA ASN A 119 2.94 -13.70 11.61
C ASN A 119 1.73 -12.87 11.15
N SER A 120 1.42 -12.85 9.86
CA SER A 120 0.36 -12.05 9.28
C SER A 120 -0.62 -12.86 8.45
N ILE A 121 -0.37 -13.05 7.15
CA ILE A 121 -1.34 -13.70 6.23
C ILE A 121 -1.58 -15.18 6.58
N PHE A 122 -0.56 -15.93 7.04
CA PHE A 122 -0.76 -17.31 7.50
C PHE A 122 -1.45 -17.39 8.87
N ALA A 123 -1.27 -16.37 9.71
CA ALA A 123 -2.00 -16.22 10.96
C ALA A 123 -3.40 -15.61 10.77
N LYS A 124 -3.86 -15.44 9.50
CA LYS A 124 -5.16 -14.87 9.11
C LYS A 124 -5.44 -13.49 9.69
N ARG A 125 -4.38 -12.68 9.92
CA ARG A 125 -4.49 -11.29 10.37
C ARG A 125 -4.79 -10.32 9.23
N CYS A 126 -4.59 -10.77 7.99
CA CYS A 126 -4.97 -10.09 6.77
C CYS A 126 -5.38 -11.09 5.69
N ASP A 127 -5.94 -10.59 4.61
CA ASP A 127 -6.45 -11.38 3.50
C ASP A 127 -5.60 -11.23 2.24
N VAL A 128 -4.94 -10.07 2.07
CA VAL A 128 -4.07 -9.74 0.92
C VAL A 128 -2.74 -9.21 1.45
N PHE A 129 -1.62 -9.66 0.90
CA PHE A 129 -0.28 -9.14 1.21
C PHE A 129 0.20 -8.23 0.08
N LEU A 130 0.59 -6.99 0.40
CA LEU A 130 0.99 -5.97 -0.55
C LEU A 130 2.52 -5.90 -0.74
N GLY A 131 2.95 -5.20 -1.80
CA GLY A 131 4.35 -4.80 -1.99
C GLY A 131 5.31 -5.93 -2.37
N LEU A 132 4.85 -6.92 -3.12
CA LEU A 132 5.68 -8.03 -3.57
C LEU A 132 6.18 -7.82 -5.01
N SER A 133 7.39 -8.29 -5.28
CA SER A 133 7.99 -8.28 -6.61
C SER A 133 8.22 -9.72 -7.09
N ASP A 134 8.07 -9.97 -8.38
CA ASP A 134 8.37 -11.27 -9.00
C ASP A 134 9.79 -11.30 -9.61
N ASN A 135 10.78 -10.85 -8.85
CA ASN A 135 12.16 -10.67 -9.29
C ASN A 135 13.03 -11.92 -9.32
N GLY A 136 12.46 -13.11 -9.29
CA GLY A 136 13.17 -14.37 -9.54
C GLY A 136 13.22 -15.35 -8.38
N GLU A 137 14.16 -16.29 -8.44
CA GLU A 137 14.18 -17.51 -7.60
C GLU A 137 14.44 -17.25 -6.11
N ASP A 138 15.17 -16.19 -5.76
CA ASP A 138 15.55 -15.89 -4.36
C ASP A 138 14.38 -15.40 -3.50
N ASP A 139 13.31 -14.86 -4.13
CA ASP A 139 12.11 -14.37 -3.47
C ASP A 139 10.88 -15.21 -3.81
N ALA A 140 11.06 -16.53 -4.02
CA ALA A 140 9.97 -17.43 -4.34
C ALA A 140 8.84 -17.35 -3.32
N LEU A 141 7.64 -17.11 -3.82
CA LEU A 141 6.44 -17.05 -3.00
C LEU A 141 6.21 -18.42 -2.32
N PRO A 142 5.96 -18.46 -0.99
CA PRO A 142 5.68 -19.74 -0.32
C PRO A 142 4.53 -20.49 -0.99
N ASP A 143 4.61 -21.83 -1.02
CA ASP A 143 3.64 -22.72 -1.67
C ASP A 143 2.18 -22.50 -1.29
N LYS A 144 1.93 -21.94 -0.10
CA LYS A 144 0.57 -21.63 0.39
C LYS A 144 0.01 -20.32 -0.11
N LEU A 145 0.81 -19.51 -0.82
CA LEU A 145 0.38 -18.25 -1.41
C LEU A 145 0.32 -18.34 -2.93
N THR A 146 -0.38 -17.43 -3.53
CA THR A 146 -0.40 -17.21 -4.98
C THR A 146 -0.37 -15.72 -5.26
N TYR A 147 0.35 -15.32 -6.31
CA TYR A 147 0.37 -13.96 -6.79
C TYR A 147 -0.95 -13.59 -7.46
N THR A 148 -1.35 -12.33 -7.31
CA THR A 148 -2.34 -11.69 -8.17
C THR A 148 -1.76 -11.41 -9.56
N ARG A 149 -2.57 -10.93 -10.48
CA ARG A 149 -2.07 -10.26 -11.69
C ARG A 149 -1.17 -9.09 -11.29
N PRO A 150 -0.13 -8.80 -12.07
CA PRO A 150 0.70 -7.64 -11.81
C PRO A 150 -0.08 -6.36 -12.09
N TYR A 151 0.15 -5.33 -11.27
CA TYR A 151 -0.49 -4.03 -11.43
C TYR A 151 0.44 -2.93 -11.95
N LEU A 152 1.75 -3.15 -11.89
CA LEU A 152 2.77 -2.30 -12.51
C LEU A 152 4.06 -3.10 -12.70
N SER A 153 5.01 -2.56 -13.46
CA SER A 153 6.40 -2.99 -13.40
C SER A 153 7.30 -1.84 -13.01
N LEU A 154 8.38 -2.14 -12.31
CA LEU A 154 9.42 -1.20 -11.91
C LEU A 154 10.78 -1.68 -12.41
N GLY A 155 11.70 -0.73 -12.59
CA GLY A 155 13.05 -1.02 -13.06
C GLY A 155 14.00 0.13 -12.77
N TYR A 156 15.21 0.03 -13.31
CA TYR A 156 16.17 1.10 -13.21
C TYR A 156 15.81 2.24 -14.16
N VAL A 157 15.84 3.46 -13.62
CA VAL A 157 15.59 4.70 -14.39
C VAL A 157 16.86 5.52 -14.48
N LEU A 158 16.99 6.27 -15.59
CA LEU A 158 18.07 7.22 -15.77
C LEU A 158 17.70 8.55 -15.10
N VAL A 159 18.57 9.01 -14.20
CA VAL A 159 18.45 10.31 -13.52
C VAL A 159 19.64 11.16 -13.90
N VAL A 160 19.40 12.43 -14.23
CA VAL A 160 20.41 13.36 -14.71
C VAL A 160 20.34 14.71 -14.03
N GLN A 161 21.48 15.41 -14.02
CA GLN A 161 21.61 16.80 -13.58
C GLN A 161 22.88 17.44 -14.16
N GLY A 162 23.16 18.68 -13.85
CA GLY A 162 24.42 19.37 -14.15
C GLY A 162 24.80 19.23 -15.62
N LYS A 163 25.99 18.69 -15.91
CA LYS A 163 26.50 18.49 -17.27
C LYS A 163 25.70 17.48 -18.07
N ALA A 164 25.03 16.54 -17.40
CA ALA A 164 24.23 15.51 -18.06
C ALA A 164 22.74 15.90 -18.21
N ALA A 165 22.31 17.07 -17.74
CA ALA A 165 20.90 17.44 -17.63
C ALA A 165 20.07 17.31 -18.93
N ASN A 166 20.72 17.42 -20.09
CA ASN A 166 20.07 17.33 -21.41
C ASN A 166 20.32 16.01 -22.12
N LEU A 167 21.10 15.09 -21.53
CA LEU A 167 21.41 13.78 -22.10
C LEU A 167 20.29 12.79 -21.75
N LYS A 168 19.89 11.98 -22.75
CA LYS A 168 18.70 11.13 -22.63
C LYS A 168 18.99 9.64 -22.69
N THR A 169 20.20 9.26 -23.12
CA THR A 169 20.55 7.86 -23.35
C THR A 169 21.90 7.51 -22.71
N LEU A 170 22.09 6.22 -22.42
CA LEU A 170 23.38 5.71 -21.91
C LEU A 170 24.52 5.93 -22.92
N ASP A 171 24.23 5.86 -24.22
CA ASP A 171 25.21 6.10 -25.27
C ASP A 171 25.68 7.56 -25.32
N GLU A 172 24.76 8.51 -25.17
CA GLU A 172 25.10 9.93 -25.04
C GLU A 172 25.98 10.20 -23.82
N LEU A 173 25.64 9.59 -22.66
CA LEU A 173 26.47 9.71 -21.46
C LEU A 173 27.88 9.13 -21.68
N LYS A 174 27.98 7.96 -22.34
CA LYS A 174 29.25 7.33 -22.68
C LYS A 174 30.07 8.22 -23.60
N GLN A 175 29.47 8.75 -24.69
CA GLN A 175 30.15 9.63 -25.64
C GLN A 175 30.68 10.92 -24.98
N ASN A 176 29.97 11.45 -24.02
CA ASN A 176 30.40 12.63 -23.26
C ASN A 176 31.26 12.29 -22.03
N ASN A 177 31.71 11.03 -21.90
CA ASN A 177 32.51 10.55 -20.76
C ASN A 177 31.90 10.88 -19.38
N ILE A 178 30.59 10.85 -19.27
CA ILE A 178 29.86 11.08 -18.00
C ILE A 178 29.87 9.78 -17.21
N LYS A 179 30.36 9.83 -15.97
CA LYS A 179 30.25 8.70 -15.04
C LYS A 179 28.81 8.56 -14.54
N ILE A 180 28.30 7.34 -14.53
CA ILE A 180 26.96 7.01 -14.07
C ILE A 180 27.05 6.39 -12.68
N GLY A 181 26.44 7.03 -11.68
CA GLY A 181 26.28 6.46 -10.35
C GLY A 181 25.41 5.19 -10.41
N VAL A 182 25.90 4.10 -9.88
CA VAL A 182 25.20 2.80 -9.87
C VAL A 182 25.49 2.03 -8.59
N SER A 183 24.52 1.22 -8.14
CA SER A 183 24.73 0.33 -7.00
C SER A 183 25.61 -0.85 -7.42
N MET A 184 26.70 -1.06 -6.67
CA MET A 184 27.63 -2.18 -6.91
C MET A 184 26.93 -3.54 -6.82
N THR A 185 27.43 -4.51 -7.59
CA THR A 185 26.94 -5.91 -7.61
C THR A 185 25.48 -6.05 -8.04
N THR A 186 24.93 -5.09 -8.78
CA THR A 186 23.59 -5.18 -9.36
C THR A 186 23.65 -5.54 -10.86
N PRO A 187 22.55 -6.06 -11.43
CA PRO A 187 22.49 -6.30 -12.90
C PRO A 187 22.78 -5.04 -13.73
N MET A 188 22.46 -3.85 -13.21
CA MET A 188 22.79 -2.59 -13.87
C MET A 188 24.30 -2.27 -13.82
N ASP A 189 24.97 -2.55 -12.69
CA ASP A 189 26.43 -2.40 -12.59
C ASP A 189 27.15 -3.30 -13.61
N ASP A 190 26.75 -4.58 -13.68
CA ASP A 190 27.27 -5.53 -14.65
C ASP A 190 27.04 -5.08 -16.09
N TYR A 191 25.82 -4.60 -16.40
CA TYR A 191 25.50 -4.07 -17.72
C TYR A 191 26.39 -2.88 -18.10
N LEU A 192 26.56 -1.88 -17.23
CA LEU A 192 27.43 -0.72 -17.50
C LEU A 192 28.89 -1.15 -17.69
N PHE A 193 29.37 -2.09 -16.88
CA PHE A 193 30.73 -2.63 -16.98
C PHE A 193 30.96 -3.32 -18.32
N THR A 194 30.12 -4.27 -18.67
CA THR A 194 30.24 -5.09 -19.86
C THR A 194 30.16 -4.23 -21.14
N ASN A 195 29.40 -3.13 -21.12
CA ASN A 195 29.27 -2.21 -22.26
C ASN A 195 30.33 -1.07 -22.26
N ASN A 196 31.30 -1.11 -21.36
CA ASN A 196 32.34 -0.09 -21.20
C ASN A 196 31.76 1.33 -21.03
N ILE A 197 30.69 1.46 -20.22
CA ILE A 197 30.10 2.74 -19.86
C ILE A 197 30.74 3.23 -18.57
N PRO A 198 31.27 4.46 -18.50
CA PRO A 198 31.91 5.01 -17.31
C PRO A 198 30.94 4.99 -16.13
N ARG A 199 31.36 4.45 -14.99
CA ARG A 199 30.48 4.38 -13.81
C ARG A 199 31.22 4.70 -12.51
N GLU A 200 30.44 5.12 -11.51
CA GLU A 200 30.86 5.34 -10.14
C GLU A 200 30.04 4.42 -9.22
N LEU A 201 30.69 3.65 -8.35
CA LEU A 201 30.07 2.59 -7.57
C LEU A 201 29.64 3.09 -6.18
N TYR A 202 28.40 2.81 -5.83
CA TYR A 202 27.80 3.17 -4.54
C TYR A 202 27.23 1.94 -3.81
N LEU A 203 27.04 2.07 -2.49
CA LEU A 203 26.34 1.07 -1.67
C LEU A 203 24.84 1.39 -1.60
N GLY A 204 24.09 0.96 -2.63
CA GLY A 204 22.63 1.08 -2.72
C GLY A 204 22.13 2.43 -3.21
N ASN A 205 20.85 2.44 -3.59
CA ASN A 205 20.20 3.58 -4.24
C ASN A 205 20.24 4.88 -3.42
N ARG A 206 20.10 4.79 -2.09
CA ARG A 206 20.14 5.98 -1.22
C ARG A 206 21.45 6.71 -1.32
N ARG A 207 22.58 5.99 -1.32
CA ARG A 207 23.92 6.60 -1.44
C ARG A 207 24.15 7.20 -2.82
N ILE A 208 23.61 6.60 -3.87
CA ILE A 208 23.66 7.18 -5.22
C ILE A 208 22.93 8.53 -5.24
N MET A 209 21.70 8.57 -4.71
CA MET A 209 20.89 9.79 -4.71
C MET A 209 21.48 10.90 -3.79
N GLU A 210 22.12 10.51 -2.70
CA GLU A 210 22.92 11.43 -1.85
C GLU A 210 24.10 12.03 -2.64
N GLY A 211 24.84 11.20 -3.41
CA GLY A 211 25.92 11.66 -4.29
C GLY A 211 25.41 12.58 -5.41
N MET A 212 24.24 12.27 -6.00
CA MET A 212 23.57 13.18 -6.93
C MET A 212 23.24 14.52 -6.26
N ALA A 213 22.64 14.52 -5.09
CA ALA A 213 22.26 15.75 -4.38
C ALA A 213 23.48 16.62 -4.02
N LYS A 214 24.63 16.01 -3.74
CA LYS A 214 25.92 16.69 -3.48
C LYS A 214 26.66 17.12 -4.77
N GLY A 215 26.21 16.70 -5.95
CA GLY A 215 26.90 16.97 -7.23
C GLY A 215 28.16 16.13 -7.46
N GLU A 216 28.31 14.98 -6.78
CA GLU A 216 29.45 14.07 -6.97
C GLU A 216 29.38 13.37 -8.33
N VAL A 217 28.16 13.11 -8.83
CA VAL A 217 27.89 12.59 -10.18
C VAL A 217 26.76 13.36 -10.84
N ASP A 218 26.81 13.47 -12.17
CA ASP A 218 25.81 14.18 -12.99
C ASP A 218 24.75 13.24 -13.58
N ALA A 219 24.96 11.92 -13.50
CA ALA A 219 24.02 10.92 -13.97
C ALA A 219 24.00 9.73 -13.03
N SER A 220 22.87 9.02 -12.95
CA SER A 220 22.75 7.78 -12.19
C SER A 220 21.70 6.84 -12.78
N MET A 221 21.91 5.53 -12.57
CA MET A 221 20.92 4.49 -12.80
C MET A 221 20.47 3.95 -11.44
N VAL A 222 19.22 4.22 -11.09
CA VAL A 222 18.65 3.87 -9.79
C VAL A 222 17.29 3.20 -9.94
N TRP A 223 16.88 2.47 -8.93
CA TRP A 223 15.52 1.92 -8.88
C TRP A 223 14.50 3.05 -8.87
N ALA A 224 13.44 2.92 -9.66
CA ALA A 224 12.51 4.03 -9.95
C ALA A 224 11.93 4.71 -8.70
N THR A 225 11.62 3.94 -7.64
CA THR A 225 11.09 4.48 -6.38
C THR A 225 12.12 5.26 -5.55
N ALA A 226 13.41 5.02 -5.76
CA ALA A 226 14.47 5.75 -5.04
C ALA A 226 14.47 7.25 -5.36
N VAL A 227 14.00 7.63 -6.55
CA VAL A 227 13.90 9.04 -6.94
C VAL A 227 12.83 9.76 -6.13
N ALA A 228 11.69 9.11 -5.90
CA ALA A 228 10.62 9.66 -5.05
C ALA A 228 11.09 9.85 -3.60
N VAL A 229 11.82 8.86 -3.04
CA VAL A 229 12.44 8.96 -1.71
C VAL A 229 13.42 10.12 -1.66
N ALA A 230 14.31 10.21 -2.65
CA ALA A 230 15.35 11.23 -2.67
C ALA A 230 14.80 12.66 -2.81
N LYS A 231 13.68 12.85 -3.52
CA LYS A 231 13.03 14.17 -3.60
C LYS A 231 12.46 14.63 -2.26
N GLN A 232 12.09 13.73 -1.36
CA GLN A 232 11.70 14.09 0.00
C GLN A 232 12.92 14.38 0.89
N GLU A 233 13.99 13.59 0.76
CA GLU A 233 15.21 13.78 1.56
C GLU A 233 16.01 15.02 1.11
N PHE A 234 15.99 15.35 -0.18
CA PHE A 234 16.76 16.43 -0.81
C PHE A 234 15.85 17.32 -1.68
N PRO A 235 14.91 18.08 -1.10
CA PRO A 235 13.90 18.83 -1.85
C PRO A 235 14.50 19.92 -2.78
N ASP A 236 15.67 20.44 -2.45
CA ASP A 236 16.37 21.47 -3.25
C ASP A 236 17.26 20.91 -4.36
N ALA A 237 17.43 19.58 -4.42
CA ALA A 237 18.25 18.94 -5.44
C ALA A 237 17.63 19.04 -6.83
N LYS A 238 18.49 19.34 -7.83
CA LYS A 238 18.05 19.65 -9.20
C LYS A 238 18.04 18.44 -10.15
N PHE A 239 18.27 17.25 -9.62
CA PHE A 239 18.20 16.05 -10.44
C PHE A 239 16.76 15.75 -10.89
N HIS A 240 16.61 15.16 -12.07
CA HIS A 240 15.34 14.70 -12.61
C HIS A 240 15.51 13.38 -13.36
N MET A 241 14.43 12.60 -13.40
CA MET A 241 14.38 11.43 -14.28
C MET A 241 14.31 11.90 -15.73
N VAL A 242 14.97 11.17 -16.60
CA VAL A 242 14.89 11.44 -18.04
C VAL A 242 13.49 11.10 -18.54
N ASP A 243 12.82 12.12 -19.09
CA ASP A 243 11.48 11.94 -19.65
C ASP A 243 11.46 10.92 -20.78
N GLY A 244 10.51 9.99 -20.71
CA GLY A 244 10.33 8.93 -21.70
C GLY A 244 11.37 7.81 -21.63
N TYR A 245 12.29 7.82 -20.66
CA TYR A 245 13.18 6.69 -20.45
C TYR A 245 12.39 5.45 -20.03
N VAL A 246 12.56 4.36 -20.76
CA VAL A 246 11.93 3.08 -20.46
C VAL A 246 13.00 2.11 -19.99
N PRO A 247 12.86 1.54 -18.78
CA PRO A 247 13.80 0.53 -18.29
C PRO A 247 13.88 -0.67 -19.24
N ARG A 248 15.04 -1.28 -19.32
CA ARG A 248 15.27 -2.51 -20.12
C ARG A 248 14.34 -3.63 -19.63
N PRO A 249 13.75 -4.44 -20.55
CA PRO A 249 12.87 -5.54 -20.17
C PRO A 249 13.48 -6.54 -19.19
N ASP A 250 14.78 -6.87 -19.37
CA ASP A 250 15.56 -7.78 -18.52
C ASP A 250 15.95 -7.18 -17.15
N GLN A 251 15.57 -5.95 -16.88
CA GLN A 251 15.84 -5.20 -15.65
C GLN A 251 14.56 -4.56 -15.10
N ARG A 252 13.41 -5.11 -15.47
CA ARG A 252 12.09 -4.73 -14.99
C ARG A 252 11.45 -5.90 -14.31
N PHE A 253 10.85 -5.66 -13.16
CA PHE A 253 10.15 -6.67 -12.36
C PHE A 253 8.71 -6.21 -12.11
N ASN A 254 7.78 -7.15 -12.15
CA ASN A 254 6.40 -6.85 -11.87
C ASN A 254 6.15 -6.72 -10.37
N SER A 255 5.34 -5.76 -9.99
CA SER A 255 4.77 -5.66 -8.65
C SER A 255 3.42 -6.35 -8.60
N ARG A 256 3.22 -7.15 -7.57
CA ARG A 256 2.04 -7.99 -7.36
C ARG A 256 1.61 -7.95 -5.90
N PHE A 257 0.38 -8.28 -5.66
CA PHE A 257 -0.10 -8.69 -4.34
C PHE A 257 -0.09 -10.21 -4.24
N ALA A 258 -0.29 -10.74 -3.04
CA ALA A 258 -0.49 -12.17 -2.85
C ALA A 258 -1.68 -12.45 -1.94
N VAL A 259 -2.33 -13.58 -2.19
CA VAL A 259 -3.41 -14.13 -1.37
C VAL A 259 -3.11 -15.59 -1.05
N ARG A 260 -3.80 -16.20 -0.08
CA ARG A 260 -3.71 -17.64 0.15
C ARG A 260 -4.24 -18.40 -1.04
N LYS A 261 -3.62 -19.52 -1.40
CA LYS A 261 -4.01 -20.35 -2.58
C LYS A 261 -5.46 -20.86 -2.53
N GLU A 262 -5.98 -21.08 -1.32
CA GLU A 262 -7.35 -21.48 -1.11
C GLU A 262 -8.39 -20.37 -1.38
N ASP A 263 -7.99 -19.11 -1.29
CA ASP A 263 -8.87 -17.95 -1.41
C ASP A 263 -9.16 -17.56 -2.88
N LYS A 264 -9.66 -18.49 -3.68
CA LYS A 264 -9.84 -18.33 -5.13
C LYS A 264 -10.79 -17.20 -5.50
N SER A 265 -11.92 -17.08 -4.81
CA SER A 265 -12.89 -16.00 -5.04
C SER A 265 -12.29 -14.62 -4.78
N LEU A 266 -11.47 -14.51 -3.73
CA LEU A 266 -10.73 -13.29 -3.43
C LEU A 266 -9.69 -12.97 -4.51
N LEU A 267 -8.93 -13.98 -4.96
CA LEU A 267 -7.96 -13.81 -6.05
C LEU A 267 -8.63 -13.30 -7.33
N ASP A 268 -9.76 -13.89 -7.71
CA ASP A 268 -10.51 -13.48 -8.91
C ASP A 268 -11.03 -12.05 -8.77
N PHE A 269 -11.57 -11.70 -7.61
CA PHE A 269 -12.03 -10.33 -7.32
C PHE A 269 -10.90 -9.31 -7.41
N VAL A 270 -9.74 -9.60 -6.79
CA VAL A 270 -8.59 -8.69 -6.81
C VAL A 270 -8.05 -8.55 -8.24
N ASN A 271 -7.93 -9.64 -8.99
CA ASN A 271 -7.47 -9.63 -10.37
C ASN A 271 -8.38 -8.81 -11.30
N GLN A 272 -9.70 -8.99 -11.21
CA GLN A 272 -10.67 -8.21 -11.98
C GLN A 272 -10.60 -6.72 -11.63
N SER A 273 -10.43 -6.42 -10.35
CA SER A 273 -10.27 -5.04 -9.87
C SER A 273 -8.99 -4.39 -10.39
N ILE A 274 -7.86 -5.12 -10.41
CA ILE A 274 -6.59 -4.66 -11.00
C ILE A 274 -6.78 -4.35 -12.48
N ASP A 275 -7.41 -5.24 -13.25
CA ASP A 275 -7.67 -5.04 -14.68
C ASP A 275 -8.51 -3.77 -14.92
N GLN A 276 -9.54 -3.53 -14.10
CA GLN A 276 -10.37 -2.34 -14.18
C GLN A 276 -9.59 -1.06 -13.84
N LEU A 277 -8.73 -1.10 -12.81
CA LEU A 277 -7.93 0.06 -12.41
C LEU A 277 -6.80 0.36 -13.41
N LEU A 278 -6.24 -0.66 -14.07
CA LEU A 278 -5.28 -0.50 -15.17
C LEU A 278 -5.95 0.13 -16.39
N SER A 279 -7.08 -0.41 -16.82
CA SER A 279 -7.81 0.07 -18.01
C SER A 279 -8.36 1.50 -17.84
N SER A 280 -8.73 1.89 -16.63
CA SER A 280 -9.17 3.26 -16.32
C SER A 280 -8.03 4.26 -16.13
N GLY A 281 -6.77 3.81 -16.11
CA GLY A 281 -5.60 4.64 -15.83
C GLY A 281 -5.46 5.06 -14.36
N LYS A 282 -6.29 4.51 -13.45
CA LYS A 282 -6.28 4.91 -12.03
C LYS A 282 -4.97 4.57 -11.33
N ILE A 283 -4.37 3.40 -11.63
CA ILE A 283 -3.07 3.00 -11.08
C ILE A 283 -1.98 3.99 -11.53
N LYS A 284 -1.96 4.34 -12.81
CA LYS A 284 -1.02 5.36 -13.34
C LYS A 284 -1.16 6.69 -12.59
N GLN A 285 -2.40 7.18 -12.42
CA GLN A 285 -2.66 8.43 -11.69
C GLN A 285 -2.14 8.39 -10.24
N ILE A 286 -2.33 7.26 -9.53
CA ILE A 286 -1.82 7.10 -8.17
C ILE A 286 -0.30 7.17 -8.17
N LEU A 287 0.40 6.38 -9.01
CA LEU A 287 1.87 6.35 -9.06
C LEU A 287 2.47 7.72 -9.36
N GLU A 288 1.91 8.45 -10.34
CA GLU A 288 2.36 9.79 -10.71
C GLU A 288 2.25 10.78 -9.54
N SER A 289 1.22 10.65 -8.68
CA SER A 289 1.11 11.49 -7.48
C SER A 289 2.21 11.25 -6.44
N TYR A 290 2.86 10.09 -6.49
CA TYR A 290 4.03 9.76 -5.67
C TYR A 290 5.37 10.08 -6.37
N GLY A 291 5.34 10.61 -7.60
CA GLY A 291 6.54 10.84 -8.40
C GLY A 291 7.20 9.54 -8.90
N VAL A 292 6.44 8.45 -8.94
CA VAL A 292 6.87 7.14 -9.46
C VAL A 292 6.35 6.98 -10.89
N PRO A 293 7.22 6.69 -11.87
CA PRO A 293 6.77 6.49 -13.25
C PRO A 293 5.95 5.20 -13.36
N PHE A 294 4.89 5.25 -14.18
CA PHE A 294 4.11 4.05 -14.48
C PHE A 294 4.68 3.34 -15.70
N TYR A 295 5.09 2.10 -15.51
CA TYR A 295 5.39 1.18 -16.59
C TYR A 295 4.37 0.04 -16.56
N PRO A 296 3.72 -0.29 -17.71
CA PRO A 296 2.80 -1.43 -17.76
C PRO A 296 3.50 -2.73 -17.33
N PRO A 297 2.77 -3.67 -16.74
CA PRO A 297 3.31 -5.00 -16.44
C PRO A 297 4.00 -5.64 -17.64
N VAL A 298 5.11 -6.33 -17.39
CA VAL A 298 5.79 -7.16 -18.42
C VAL A 298 5.19 -8.57 -18.41
N SER A 299 5.08 -9.14 -19.61
CA SER A 299 4.57 -10.50 -19.84
C SER A 299 5.63 -11.57 -19.58
#